data_6303e90e8f482e3796a53005bae94831
#
_entry.id   6303e90e8f482e3796a53005bae94831
#
_cell.length_a   1.000
_cell.length_b   1.000
_cell.length_c   1.000
_cell.angle_alpha   90.00
_cell.angle_beta   90.00
_cell.angle_gamma   90.00
#
_symmetry.space_group_name_H-M   'P 1'
#
loop_
_entity.id
_entity.type
_entity.pdbx_description
1 polymer ?
#
loop_
_entity_poly.entity_id
_entity_poly.type
_entity_poly.pdbx_seq_one_letter_code
_entity_poly.pdbx_strand_id
1 'polypeptide(L)'
;MAVPSGSAIGYPRSNCSAALGSEILGGPYHQPLGIFSGEPPSQKEKEYAAKVHQDAADYAKQVSINLSIEPLNRFECYFLNIGQDASDYVDLVDRDNFGYLYDTFHANIEEKDPVGIIEKTKKNINHIHISENDRGTPGKGNVPWKETFEAIKNTDYDGWLTIEAFGRALPDLAAATRVWRDFFPSKEEVYEEGYKFIKTNI
;
A
#
# COMPACT_ATOMS: atom_id res chain seq x y z
N MET A 1 -1.94 26.48 -10.84
CA MET A 1 -2.65 25.46 -11.65
C MET A 1 -3.67 24.80 -10.74
N ALA A 2 -4.93 24.73 -11.14
CA ALA A 2 -5.95 24.06 -10.34
C ALA A 2 -5.63 22.56 -10.32
N VAL A 3 -5.51 21.98 -9.13
CA VAL A 3 -5.44 20.52 -8.94
C VAL A 3 -6.78 19.98 -9.47
N PRO A 4 -6.78 18.96 -10.36
CA PRO A 4 -8.03 18.32 -10.77
C PRO A 4 -8.79 17.87 -9.53
N SER A 5 -10.10 18.12 -9.47
CA SER A 5 -10.94 17.63 -8.38
C SER A 5 -10.74 16.12 -8.24
N GLY A 6 -10.61 15.58 -7.02
CA GLY A 6 -10.34 14.15 -6.76
C GLY A 6 -11.31 13.20 -7.47
N SER A 7 -12.52 13.67 -7.82
CA SER A 7 -13.49 13.01 -8.67
C SER A 7 -12.95 12.61 -10.06
N ALA A 8 -12.07 13.42 -10.66
CA ALA A 8 -11.55 13.15 -12.00
C ALA A 8 -10.53 11.99 -12.06
N ILE A 9 -9.91 11.62 -10.94
CA ILE A 9 -8.89 10.55 -10.89
C ILE A 9 -9.46 9.25 -10.33
N GLY A 10 -10.33 9.31 -9.33
CA GLY A 10 -10.88 8.13 -8.65
C GLY A 10 -11.89 7.36 -9.49
N TYR A 11 -12.81 8.02 -10.12
CA TYR A 11 -13.93 7.39 -10.82
C TYR A 11 -13.52 6.50 -12.02
N PRO A 12 -12.64 6.95 -12.95
CA PRO A 12 -12.23 6.08 -14.05
C PRO A 12 -11.47 4.84 -13.58
N ARG A 13 -10.65 4.94 -12.54
CA ARG A 13 -9.87 3.81 -12.01
C ARG A 13 -10.75 2.78 -11.32
N SER A 14 -11.71 3.21 -10.51
CA SER A 14 -12.69 2.30 -9.88
C SER A 14 -13.52 1.54 -10.93
N ASN A 15 -13.93 2.21 -12.01
CA ASN A 15 -14.64 1.56 -13.13
C ASN A 15 -13.76 0.54 -13.86
N CYS A 16 -12.48 0.86 -14.12
CA CYS A 16 -11.54 -0.08 -14.71
C CYS A 16 -11.32 -1.30 -13.80
N SER A 17 -11.14 -1.09 -12.50
CA SER A 17 -10.99 -2.18 -11.53
C SER A 17 -12.22 -3.09 -11.52
N ALA A 18 -13.42 -2.53 -11.46
CA ALA A 18 -14.67 -3.29 -11.51
C ALA A 18 -14.81 -4.07 -12.83
N ALA A 19 -14.48 -3.46 -13.96
CA ALA A 19 -14.54 -4.12 -15.28
C ALA A 19 -13.54 -5.28 -15.41
N LEU A 20 -12.43 -5.23 -14.66
CA LEU A 20 -11.44 -6.30 -14.57
C LEU A 20 -11.80 -7.38 -13.53
N GLY A 21 -12.90 -7.21 -12.79
CA GLY A 21 -13.31 -8.13 -11.73
C GLY A 21 -12.48 -8.00 -10.45
N SER A 22 -11.79 -6.87 -10.26
CA SER A 22 -11.07 -6.58 -9.02
C SER A 22 -12.05 -6.21 -7.90
N GLU A 23 -11.74 -6.58 -6.67
CA GLU A 23 -12.50 -6.22 -5.48
C GLU A 23 -11.89 -5.03 -4.72
N ILE A 24 -10.63 -4.70 -5.06
CA ILE A 24 -9.87 -3.67 -4.37
C ILE A 24 -9.06 -2.82 -5.36
N LEU A 25 -8.92 -1.55 -5.04
CA LEU A 25 -8.02 -0.60 -5.69
C LEU A 25 -7.09 -0.03 -4.61
N GLY A 26 -5.84 -0.48 -4.62
CA GLY A 26 -4.80 -0.06 -3.67
C GLY A 26 -3.76 0.85 -4.28
N GLY A 27 -3.06 1.60 -3.42
CA GLY A 27 -1.89 2.37 -3.79
C GLY A 27 -1.76 3.72 -3.08
N PRO A 28 -0.67 4.47 -3.38
CA PRO A 28 -0.33 5.72 -2.69
C PRO A 28 -1.01 6.95 -3.32
N TYR A 29 -2.32 6.96 -3.43
CA TYR A 29 -3.07 8.05 -4.08
C TYR A 29 -3.36 9.25 -3.17
N HIS A 30 -2.69 9.37 -2.02
CA HIS A 30 -2.81 10.49 -1.08
C HIS A 30 -1.98 11.72 -1.45
N GLN A 31 -0.93 11.55 -2.25
CA GLN A 31 -0.11 12.64 -2.79
C GLN A 31 0.63 12.25 -4.08
N PRO A 32 1.14 13.20 -4.87
CA PRO A 32 2.07 12.92 -5.95
C PRO A 32 3.39 12.39 -5.41
N LEU A 33 3.89 11.28 -5.95
CA LEU A 33 5.15 10.65 -5.56
C LEU A 33 6.33 11.63 -5.69
N GLY A 34 7.15 11.72 -4.64
CA GLY A 34 8.36 12.55 -4.63
C GLY A 34 8.14 14.06 -4.55
N ILE A 35 6.90 14.51 -4.29
CA ILE A 35 6.59 15.93 -4.06
C ILE A 35 6.44 16.15 -2.55
N PHE A 36 7.22 17.08 -2.01
CA PHE A 36 7.29 17.35 -0.58
C PHE A 36 6.96 18.81 -0.29
N SER A 37 6.21 19.05 0.79
CA SER A 37 5.89 20.42 1.28
C SER A 37 7.09 21.09 1.97
N GLY A 38 8.03 20.29 2.49
CA GLY A 38 9.11 20.74 3.38
C GLY A 38 8.72 20.77 4.86
N GLU A 39 7.44 20.54 5.16
CA GLU A 39 6.89 20.49 6.52
C GLU A 39 6.09 19.19 6.70
N PRO A 40 5.87 18.72 7.94
CA PRO A 40 4.97 17.62 8.22
C PRO A 40 3.54 17.91 7.74
N PRO A 41 2.73 16.88 7.43
CA PRO A 41 1.35 17.08 6.98
C PRO A 41 0.53 17.78 8.08
N SER A 42 -0.09 18.89 7.73
CA SER A 42 -0.98 19.60 8.64
C SER A 42 -2.32 18.88 8.80
N GLN A 43 -3.01 19.11 9.92
CA GLN A 43 -4.36 18.60 10.13
C GLN A 43 -5.33 19.07 9.03
N LYS A 44 -5.17 20.28 8.54
CA LYS A 44 -5.98 20.85 7.48
C LYS A 44 -5.78 20.13 6.12
N GLU A 45 -4.56 19.71 5.82
CA GLU A 45 -4.27 18.90 4.63
C GLU A 45 -4.95 17.53 4.76
N LYS A 46 -4.86 16.88 5.92
CA LYS A 46 -5.53 15.60 6.20
C LYS A 46 -7.06 15.73 6.04
N GLU A 47 -7.67 16.79 6.54
CA GLU A 47 -9.12 17.03 6.41
C GLU A 47 -9.55 17.29 4.97
N TYR A 48 -8.76 18.03 4.19
CA TYR A 48 -9.06 18.23 2.77
C TYR A 48 -8.92 16.94 1.95
N ALA A 49 -7.85 16.18 2.20
CA ALA A 49 -7.64 14.90 1.53
C ALA A 49 -8.75 13.91 1.91
N ALA A 50 -9.17 13.88 3.18
CA ALA A 50 -10.25 13.00 3.64
C ALA A 50 -11.57 13.26 2.90
N LYS A 51 -11.93 14.51 2.64
CA LYS A 51 -13.12 14.84 1.83
C LYS A 51 -13.05 14.29 0.43
N VAL A 52 -11.88 14.40 -0.21
CA VAL A 52 -11.64 13.84 -1.54
C VAL A 52 -11.76 12.32 -1.54
N HIS A 53 -11.22 11.66 -0.51
CA HIS A 53 -11.28 10.22 -0.38
C HIS A 53 -12.67 9.73 0.03
N GLN A 54 -13.46 10.49 0.78
CA GLN A 54 -14.87 10.22 1.03
C GLN A 54 -15.66 10.15 -0.27
N ASP A 55 -15.55 11.17 -1.11
CA ASP A 55 -16.21 11.20 -2.42
C ASP A 55 -15.78 10.03 -3.32
N ALA A 56 -14.48 9.71 -3.32
CA ALA A 56 -13.94 8.58 -4.07
C ALA A 56 -14.45 7.23 -3.54
N ALA A 57 -14.52 7.04 -2.23
CA ALA A 57 -15.03 5.83 -1.60
C ALA A 57 -16.53 5.66 -1.85
N ASP A 58 -17.32 6.73 -1.72
CA ASP A 58 -18.74 6.73 -2.00
C ASP A 58 -19.03 6.33 -3.47
N TYR A 59 -18.19 6.77 -4.40
CA TYR A 59 -18.28 6.33 -5.79
C TYR A 59 -17.83 4.88 -5.98
N ALA A 60 -16.68 4.49 -5.43
CA ALA A 60 -16.14 3.14 -5.53
C ALA A 60 -17.11 2.08 -4.99
N LYS A 61 -17.86 2.42 -3.94
CA LYS A 61 -18.91 1.58 -3.37
C LYS A 61 -20.03 1.25 -4.38
N GLN A 62 -20.38 2.18 -5.27
CA GLN A 62 -21.41 1.96 -6.29
C GLN A 62 -21.01 0.91 -7.34
N VAL A 63 -19.71 0.69 -7.49
CA VAL A 63 -19.13 -0.33 -8.40
C VAL A 63 -18.49 -1.48 -7.63
N SER A 64 -18.80 -1.64 -6.35
CA SER A 64 -18.36 -2.72 -5.45
C SER A 64 -16.82 -2.81 -5.32
N ILE A 65 -16.13 -1.68 -5.30
CA ILE A 65 -14.67 -1.60 -5.10
C ILE A 65 -14.36 -1.08 -3.70
N ASN A 66 -13.47 -1.77 -3.00
CA ASN A 66 -12.83 -1.26 -1.80
C ASN A 66 -11.60 -0.41 -2.18
N LEU A 67 -11.37 0.66 -1.45
CA LEU A 67 -10.17 1.48 -1.59
C LEU A 67 -9.17 1.16 -0.49
N SER A 68 -7.89 1.07 -0.85
CA SER A 68 -6.80 0.76 0.08
C SER A 68 -5.67 1.78 -0.09
N ILE A 69 -5.56 2.72 0.86
CA ILE A 69 -4.53 3.75 0.78
C ILE A 69 -3.20 3.21 1.32
N GLU A 70 -2.10 3.45 0.62
CA GLU A 70 -0.79 2.92 0.96
C GLU A 70 0.10 3.98 1.59
N PRO A 71 0.49 3.86 2.87
CA PRO A 71 1.57 4.67 3.42
C PRO A 71 2.91 4.27 2.80
N LEU A 72 3.69 5.26 2.37
CA LEU A 72 5.02 5.04 1.78
C LEU A 72 6.12 5.52 2.72
N ASN A 73 7.33 5.03 2.52
CA ASN A 73 8.50 5.53 3.23
C ASN A 73 8.72 7.04 2.98
N ARG A 74 9.41 7.70 3.92
CA ARG A 74 9.67 9.16 3.92
C ARG A 74 10.45 9.68 2.71
N PHE A 75 11.11 8.81 1.95
CA PHE A 75 11.87 9.21 0.78
C PHE A 75 10.98 9.30 -0.48
N GLU A 76 9.75 8.78 -0.39
CA GLU A 76 8.77 8.76 -1.47
C GLU A 76 7.59 9.68 -1.20
N CYS A 77 7.17 9.81 0.05
CA CYS A 77 6.08 10.72 0.45
C CYS A 77 6.30 11.33 1.85
N TYR A 78 5.48 12.35 2.18
CA TYR A 78 5.48 12.96 3.51
C TYR A 78 4.12 12.85 4.22
N PHE A 79 3.06 12.50 3.51
CA PHE A 79 1.69 12.61 4.02
C PHE A 79 1.33 11.46 4.98
N LEU A 80 1.60 10.20 4.60
CA LEU A 80 1.39 9.00 5.42
C LEU A 80 2.63 8.11 5.33
N ASN A 81 3.30 7.83 6.45
CA ASN A 81 4.51 7.03 6.45
C ASN A 81 4.40 5.75 7.30
N ILE A 82 3.58 5.73 8.33
CA ILE A 82 3.46 4.60 9.25
C ILE A 82 2.01 4.10 9.34
N GLY A 83 1.85 2.84 9.73
CA GLY A 83 0.54 2.19 9.85
C GLY A 83 -0.40 2.87 10.84
N GLN A 84 0.14 3.47 11.93
CA GLN A 84 -0.70 4.22 12.87
C GLN A 84 -1.32 5.45 12.21
N ASP A 85 -0.51 6.26 11.49
CA ASP A 85 -1.01 7.45 10.79
C ASP A 85 -2.02 7.08 9.70
N ALA A 86 -1.79 5.95 9.00
CA ALA A 86 -2.72 5.43 8.00
C ALA A 86 -4.03 4.97 8.64
N SER A 87 -3.96 4.26 9.76
CA SER A 87 -5.14 3.82 10.51
C SER A 87 -5.98 5.00 11.03
N ASP A 88 -5.33 6.01 11.61
CA ASP A 88 -5.99 7.23 12.08
C ASP A 88 -6.60 8.01 10.91
N TYR A 89 -5.95 7.98 9.75
CA TYR A 89 -6.47 8.60 8.54
C TYR A 89 -7.67 7.85 7.95
N VAL A 90 -7.68 6.52 7.99
CA VAL A 90 -8.85 5.70 7.62
C VAL A 90 -10.05 6.05 8.51
N ASP A 91 -9.82 6.17 9.82
CA ASP A 91 -10.86 6.59 10.77
C ASP A 91 -11.38 8.01 10.46
N LEU A 92 -10.52 8.93 9.98
CA LEU A 92 -10.92 10.28 9.56
C LEU A 92 -11.76 10.27 8.27
N VAL A 93 -11.44 9.37 7.32
CA VAL A 93 -12.22 9.20 6.08
C VAL A 93 -13.61 8.63 6.38
N ASP A 94 -13.72 7.75 7.36
CA ASP A 94 -14.99 7.19 7.88
C ASP A 94 -15.88 6.63 6.77
N ARG A 95 -15.36 5.65 6.02
CA ARG A 95 -16.08 4.87 5.00
C ARG A 95 -15.76 3.38 5.13
N ASP A 96 -16.80 2.55 5.15
CA ASP A 96 -16.72 1.09 5.34
C ASP A 96 -15.94 0.35 4.23
N ASN A 97 -15.86 0.94 3.04
CA ASN A 97 -15.08 0.44 1.92
C ASN A 97 -13.73 1.17 1.73
N PHE A 98 -13.24 1.85 2.75
CA PHE A 98 -11.93 2.53 2.76
C PHE A 98 -11.06 1.97 3.87
N GLY A 99 -9.92 1.44 3.52
CA GLY A 99 -8.92 0.92 4.45
C GLY A 99 -7.52 1.34 4.05
N TYR A 100 -6.51 0.74 4.67
CA TYR A 100 -5.14 0.96 4.24
C TYR A 100 -4.43 -0.34 3.87
N LEU A 101 -3.46 -0.20 2.96
CA LEU A 101 -2.58 -1.24 2.49
C LEU A 101 -1.34 -1.28 3.39
N TYR A 102 -1.12 -2.41 4.07
CA TYR A 102 0.12 -2.65 4.77
C TYR A 102 1.15 -3.24 3.80
N ASP A 103 2.26 -2.53 3.56
CA ASP A 103 3.38 -3.01 2.74
C ASP A 103 4.59 -3.29 3.63
N THR A 104 5.10 -4.51 3.57
CA THR A 104 6.22 -4.97 4.41
C THR A 104 7.54 -4.25 4.10
N PHE A 105 7.75 -3.77 2.88
CA PHE A 105 8.92 -2.96 2.52
C PHE A 105 8.89 -1.59 3.20
N HIS A 106 7.77 -0.86 3.07
CA HIS A 106 7.63 0.46 3.69
C HIS A 106 7.65 0.37 5.22
N ALA A 107 6.96 -0.61 5.78
CA ALA A 107 6.95 -0.85 7.22
C ALA A 107 8.36 -1.19 7.75
N ASN A 108 9.15 -1.99 7.03
CA ASN A 108 10.51 -2.33 7.42
C ASN A 108 11.47 -1.11 7.45
N ILE A 109 11.13 -0.02 6.73
CA ILE A 109 11.90 1.23 6.75
C ILE A 109 11.41 2.18 7.86
N GLU A 110 10.09 2.31 8.03
CA GLU A 110 9.49 3.38 8.83
C GLU A 110 9.06 2.96 10.24
N GLU A 111 8.63 1.72 10.42
CA GLU A 111 8.11 1.26 11.70
C GLU A 111 9.22 0.93 12.69
N LYS A 112 9.02 1.29 13.95
CA LYS A 112 9.86 0.79 15.04
C LYS A 112 9.54 -0.65 15.41
N ASP A 113 8.30 -1.05 15.18
CA ASP A 113 7.78 -2.41 15.37
C ASP A 113 6.91 -2.78 14.17
N PRO A 114 7.53 -3.21 13.06
CA PRO A 114 6.79 -3.54 11.83
C PRO A 114 5.84 -4.72 12.01
N VAL A 115 6.06 -5.57 12.99
CA VAL A 115 5.20 -6.73 13.28
C VAL A 115 4.02 -6.31 14.16
N GLY A 116 4.29 -5.62 15.27
CA GLY A 116 3.26 -5.22 16.23
C GLY A 116 2.24 -4.23 15.68
N ILE A 117 2.62 -3.43 14.67
CA ILE A 117 1.69 -2.49 14.02
C ILE A 117 0.55 -3.23 13.30
N ILE A 118 0.78 -4.43 12.78
CA ILE A 118 -0.24 -5.24 12.09
C ILE A 118 -1.41 -5.51 13.04
N GLU A 119 -1.13 -6.07 14.22
CA GLU A 119 -2.15 -6.37 15.22
C GLU A 119 -2.84 -5.10 15.75
N LYS A 120 -2.04 -4.05 15.97
CA LYS A 120 -2.55 -2.79 16.52
C LYS A 120 -3.55 -2.09 15.61
N THR A 121 -3.38 -2.21 14.30
CA THR A 121 -4.18 -1.48 13.30
C THR A 121 -5.02 -2.41 12.41
N LYS A 122 -5.13 -3.68 12.77
CA LYS A 122 -5.79 -4.74 11.98
C LYS A 122 -7.20 -4.38 11.50
N LYS A 123 -7.97 -3.60 12.27
CA LYS A 123 -9.33 -3.19 11.91
C LYS A 123 -9.41 -2.38 10.62
N ASN A 124 -8.31 -1.70 10.25
CA ASN A 124 -8.23 -0.80 9.11
C ASN A 124 -7.37 -1.34 7.97
N ILE A 125 -6.68 -2.48 8.16
CA ILE A 125 -5.93 -3.15 7.08
C ILE A 125 -6.93 -3.89 6.20
N ASN A 126 -7.00 -3.52 4.93
CA ASN A 126 -7.84 -4.22 3.95
C ASN A 126 -7.05 -4.76 2.74
N HIS A 127 -5.73 -4.52 2.68
CA HIS A 127 -4.82 -5.13 1.71
C HIS A 127 -3.41 -5.29 2.29
N ILE A 128 -2.67 -6.30 1.81
CA ILE A 128 -1.30 -6.53 2.26
C ILE A 128 -0.39 -6.79 1.06
N HIS A 129 0.71 -6.03 0.97
CA HIS A 129 1.82 -6.33 0.08
C HIS A 129 2.91 -7.12 0.81
N ILE A 130 3.30 -8.23 0.20
CA ILE A 130 4.46 -9.04 0.58
C ILE A 130 5.63 -8.57 -0.28
N SER A 131 6.42 -7.67 0.26
CA SER A 131 7.50 -6.99 -0.43
C SER A 131 8.79 -7.09 0.38
N GLU A 132 9.89 -7.53 -0.23
CA GLU A 132 11.17 -7.66 0.46
C GLU A 132 11.80 -6.30 0.73
N ASN A 133 12.71 -6.21 1.69
CA ASN A 133 13.38 -4.98 2.09
C ASN A 133 14.17 -4.30 0.95
N ASP A 134 14.47 -5.01 -0.13
CA ASP A 134 15.13 -4.49 -1.32
C ASP A 134 14.25 -4.52 -2.58
N ARG A 135 12.93 -4.78 -2.42
CA ARG A 135 11.98 -4.99 -3.54
C ARG A 135 12.28 -6.22 -4.40
N GLY A 136 13.08 -7.16 -3.89
CA GLY A 136 13.42 -8.43 -4.54
C GLY A 136 12.42 -9.55 -4.26
N THR A 137 12.89 -10.80 -4.41
CA THR A 137 12.10 -12.00 -4.16
C THR A 137 11.77 -12.13 -2.67
N PRO A 138 10.50 -12.22 -2.27
CA PRO A 138 10.13 -12.38 -0.87
C PRO A 138 10.80 -13.58 -0.20
N GLY A 139 11.31 -13.38 1.01
CA GLY A 139 12.02 -14.39 1.78
C GLY A 139 13.54 -14.46 1.52
N LYS A 140 14.07 -13.64 0.61
CA LYS A 140 15.52 -13.59 0.30
C LYS A 140 16.24 -12.37 0.89
N GLY A 141 15.59 -11.58 1.71
CA GLY A 141 16.15 -10.40 2.36
C GLY A 141 16.10 -10.46 3.88
N ASN A 142 15.70 -9.38 4.52
CA ASN A 142 15.78 -9.22 5.97
C ASN A 142 14.45 -8.80 6.65
N VAL A 143 13.34 -8.82 5.94
CA VAL A 143 12.02 -8.63 6.58
C VAL A 143 11.81 -9.75 7.61
N PRO A 144 11.29 -9.46 8.83
CA PRO A 144 11.06 -10.47 9.87
C PRO A 144 9.85 -11.36 9.52
N TRP A 145 9.99 -12.19 8.49
CA TRP A 145 8.89 -12.89 7.84
C TRP A 145 8.14 -13.85 8.75
N LYS A 146 8.85 -14.59 9.61
CA LYS A 146 8.19 -15.54 10.51
C LYS A 146 7.19 -14.83 11.40
N GLU A 147 7.66 -13.78 12.08
CA GLU A 147 6.86 -12.99 13.00
C GLU A 147 5.76 -12.21 12.25
N THR A 148 6.04 -11.73 11.05
CA THR A 148 5.08 -11.05 10.18
C THR A 148 3.92 -11.97 9.80
N PHE A 149 4.19 -13.19 9.33
CA PHE A 149 3.12 -14.14 8.99
C PHE A 149 2.35 -14.61 10.23
N GLU A 150 3.01 -14.79 11.37
CA GLU A 150 2.34 -15.09 12.65
C GLU A 150 1.39 -13.93 13.05
N ALA A 151 1.83 -12.68 12.91
CA ALA A 151 0.97 -11.52 13.19
C ALA A 151 -0.23 -11.46 12.23
N ILE A 152 -0.02 -11.65 10.92
CA ILE A 152 -1.11 -11.67 9.93
C ILE A 152 -2.15 -12.75 10.28
N LYS A 153 -1.72 -13.98 10.59
CA LYS A 153 -2.63 -15.07 11.02
C LYS A 153 -3.47 -14.70 12.24
N ASN A 154 -2.90 -13.96 13.17
CA ASN A 154 -3.58 -13.57 14.41
C ASN A 154 -4.58 -12.42 14.21
N THR A 155 -4.67 -11.84 13.02
CA THR A 155 -5.61 -10.72 12.75
C THR A 155 -6.94 -11.15 12.16
N ASP A 156 -7.13 -12.42 11.85
CA ASP A 156 -8.27 -12.93 11.06
C ASP A 156 -8.35 -12.33 9.64
N TYR A 157 -7.23 -11.81 9.11
CA TYR A 157 -7.17 -11.25 7.76
C TYR A 157 -7.35 -12.35 6.71
N ASP A 158 -8.38 -12.23 5.89
CA ASP A 158 -8.74 -13.18 4.80
C ASP A 158 -8.68 -12.50 3.41
N GLY A 159 -7.86 -11.45 3.28
CA GLY A 159 -7.66 -10.74 2.02
C GLY A 159 -6.47 -11.26 1.20
N TRP A 160 -6.13 -10.51 0.16
CA TRP A 160 -5.02 -10.83 -0.71
C TRP A 160 -3.65 -10.55 -0.07
N LEU A 161 -2.73 -11.50 -0.22
CA LEU A 161 -1.29 -11.31 0.03
C LEU A 161 -0.60 -11.15 -1.32
N THR A 162 -0.40 -9.91 -1.75
CA THR A 162 0.11 -9.59 -3.09
C THR A 162 1.62 -9.40 -3.05
N ILE A 163 2.36 -10.15 -3.89
CA ILE A 163 3.80 -9.92 -4.04
C ILE A 163 4.02 -8.60 -4.77
N GLU A 164 4.77 -7.69 -4.17
CA GLU A 164 5.26 -6.49 -4.82
C GLU A 164 6.78 -6.52 -4.92
N ALA A 165 7.28 -6.51 -6.15
CA ALA A 165 8.72 -6.50 -6.45
C ALA A 165 8.99 -5.60 -7.66
N PHE A 166 10.13 -4.93 -7.67
CA PHE A 166 10.50 -4.02 -8.74
C PHE A 166 11.81 -4.42 -9.40
N GLY A 167 11.76 -4.55 -10.73
CA GLY A 167 12.90 -4.90 -11.56
C GLY A 167 13.20 -3.82 -12.58
N ARG A 168 14.29 -4.03 -13.36
CA ARG A 168 14.79 -3.08 -14.36
C ARG A 168 14.21 -3.25 -15.76
N ALA A 169 13.29 -4.21 -15.95
CA ALA A 169 12.71 -4.50 -17.27
C ALA A 169 11.89 -3.33 -17.85
N LEU A 170 11.35 -2.46 -17.00
CA LEU A 170 10.62 -1.25 -17.37
C LEU A 170 11.43 -0.02 -16.91
N PRO A 171 12.20 0.64 -17.81
CA PRO A 171 13.15 1.69 -17.42
C PRO A 171 12.54 2.86 -16.67
N ASP A 172 11.35 3.32 -17.09
CA ASP A 172 10.67 4.45 -16.46
C ASP A 172 10.20 4.09 -15.03
N LEU A 173 9.71 2.86 -14.84
CA LEU A 173 9.33 2.36 -13.51
C LEU A 173 10.57 2.17 -12.63
N ALA A 174 11.64 1.58 -13.17
CA ALA A 174 12.90 1.41 -12.45
C ALA A 174 13.47 2.74 -11.98
N ALA A 175 13.42 3.78 -12.82
CA ALA A 175 13.83 5.13 -12.45
C ALA A 175 12.94 5.74 -11.37
N ALA A 176 11.62 5.59 -11.48
CA ALA A 176 10.65 6.10 -10.50
C ALA A 176 10.81 5.42 -9.13
N THR A 177 11.06 4.12 -9.11
CA THR A 177 11.24 3.32 -7.88
C THR A 177 12.70 3.19 -7.44
N ARG A 178 13.64 3.87 -8.12
CA ARG A 178 15.08 3.90 -7.83
C ARG A 178 15.76 2.53 -7.80
N VAL A 179 15.35 1.66 -8.71
CA VAL A 179 15.93 0.33 -8.90
C VAL A 179 17.18 0.43 -9.78
N TRP A 180 18.35 0.59 -9.14
CA TRP A 180 19.63 0.83 -9.84
C TRP A 180 20.46 -0.43 -10.09
N ARG A 181 20.04 -1.57 -9.52
CA ARG A 181 20.67 -2.89 -9.74
C ARG A 181 19.60 -3.96 -9.89
N ASP A 182 19.97 -5.13 -10.35
CA ASP A 182 19.06 -6.27 -10.39
C ASP A 182 19.00 -6.92 -8.99
N PHE A 183 17.78 -7.13 -8.48
CA PHE A 183 17.52 -7.71 -7.17
C PHE A 183 17.13 -9.19 -7.23
N PHE A 184 16.83 -9.66 -8.43
CA PHE A 184 16.47 -11.05 -8.73
C PHE A 184 16.92 -11.40 -10.15
N PRO A 185 17.21 -12.69 -10.44
CA PRO A 185 17.68 -13.12 -11.76
C PRO A 185 16.59 -13.10 -12.83
N SER A 186 15.32 -13.32 -12.45
CA SER A 186 14.18 -13.31 -13.38
C SER A 186 12.87 -13.02 -12.66
N LYS A 187 11.88 -12.53 -13.39
CA LYS A 187 10.51 -12.34 -12.86
C LYS A 187 9.85 -13.68 -12.48
N GLU A 188 10.21 -14.76 -13.16
CA GLU A 188 9.75 -16.12 -12.88
C GLU A 188 10.14 -16.52 -11.45
N GLU A 189 11.38 -16.26 -11.04
CA GLU A 189 11.82 -16.51 -9.66
C GLU A 189 10.94 -15.76 -8.66
N VAL A 190 10.64 -14.48 -8.92
CA VAL A 190 9.84 -13.67 -8.00
C VAL A 190 8.48 -14.29 -7.75
N TYR A 191 7.72 -14.63 -8.79
CA TYR A 191 6.37 -15.15 -8.57
C TYR A 191 6.34 -16.62 -8.19
N GLU A 192 7.27 -17.47 -8.68
CA GLU A 192 7.30 -18.88 -8.31
C GLU A 192 7.80 -19.11 -6.88
N GLU A 193 8.99 -18.55 -6.55
CA GLU A 193 9.55 -18.73 -5.21
C GLU A 193 8.81 -17.89 -4.17
N GLY A 194 8.39 -16.66 -4.51
CA GLY A 194 7.58 -15.83 -3.63
C GLY A 194 6.22 -16.47 -3.32
N TYR A 195 5.53 -17.05 -4.30
CA TYR A 195 4.30 -17.78 -4.05
C TYR A 195 4.52 -19.00 -3.14
N LYS A 196 5.53 -19.83 -3.42
CA LYS A 196 5.87 -21.00 -2.56
C LYS A 196 6.18 -20.53 -1.14
N PHE A 197 6.95 -19.45 -1.02
CA PHE A 197 7.32 -18.88 0.27
C PHE A 197 6.06 -18.47 1.07
N ILE A 198 5.14 -17.72 0.48
CA ILE A 198 3.88 -17.33 1.13
C ILE A 198 3.08 -18.57 1.52
N LYS A 199 2.84 -19.49 0.59
CA LYS A 199 2.04 -20.71 0.83
C LYS A 199 2.61 -21.63 1.93
N THR A 200 3.90 -21.57 2.16
CA THR A 200 4.55 -22.40 3.21
C THR A 200 4.44 -21.75 4.60
N ASN A 201 4.29 -20.43 4.66
CA ASN A 201 4.37 -19.67 5.90
C ASN A 201 3.02 -19.14 6.40
N ILE A 202 1.98 -19.08 5.53
CA ILE A 202 0.63 -18.64 5.92
C ILE A 202 -0.24 -19.79 6.44
#